data_0da298eb38f2187dd9201b8e3f7b22b1
#
_entry.id   0da298eb38f2187dd9201b8e3f7b22b1
#
_cell.length_a   1.000
_cell.length_b   1.000
_cell.length_c   1.000
_cell.angle_alpha   90.00
_cell.angle_beta   90.00
_cell.angle_gamma   90.00
#
_symmetry.space_group_name_H-M   'P 1'
#
loop_
_entity.id
_entity.type
_entity.pdbx_description
1 polymer ?
#
loop_
_entity_poly.entity_id
_entity_poly.type
_entity_poly.pdbx_seq_one_letter_code
_entity_poly.pdbx_strand_id
1 'polypeptide(L)'
;MLHIWMPENDGLWHWSQDGQWSQAIALEQLIRELSVYQGQAAVVYFPSRHVQLLQQQMSKSHYKQLGAVGASYLLEEYVVLPLDAMLVKQHFVQPDQLYLMAIAKTTVETMQHALSLLPIQVQALLPDFLLVPEPEENQSQLLAFSGRLLVRESGYSGGSIDDLNVYLDYQDETREYGCMGLHVDHLQAIAASKTQAQYQLLDINFDWLKQPQRHVWNMLTPVKAQHKASGYWGMCAGLVAAVLVTQVA
;
A
#
# COMPACT_ATOMS: atom_id res chain seq x y z
N MET A 1 -12.41 -11.89 -3.07
CA MET A 1 -11.51 -11.02 -3.87
C MET A 1 -10.15 -11.69 -3.89
N LEU A 2 -9.44 -11.62 -5.01
CA LEU A 2 -8.08 -12.16 -5.07
C LEU A 2 -7.10 -11.24 -4.35
N HIS A 3 -6.17 -11.84 -3.62
CA HIS A 3 -5.03 -11.19 -3.00
C HIS A 3 -3.77 -11.76 -3.62
N ILE A 4 -2.86 -10.90 -4.07
CA ILE A 4 -1.60 -11.31 -4.68
C ILE A 4 -0.48 -10.59 -3.95
N TRP A 5 0.52 -11.34 -3.51
CA TRP A 5 1.71 -10.79 -2.87
C TRP A 5 2.92 -11.02 -3.77
N MET A 6 3.52 -9.92 -4.20
CA MET A 6 4.65 -9.91 -5.13
C MET A 6 5.90 -10.49 -4.47
N PRO A 7 6.78 -11.12 -5.28
CA PRO A 7 8.05 -11.60 -4.77
C PRO A 7 8.93 -10.46 -4.26
N GLU A 8 9.77 -10.78 -3.33
CA GLU A 8 10.85 -9.92 -2.88
C GLU A 8 12.16 -10.34 -3.55
N ASN A 9 13.00 -11.11 -2.85
CA ASN A 9 14.27 -11.58 -3.39
C ASN A 9 14.22 -13.05 -3.87
N ASP A 10 13.22 -13.78 -3.41
CA ASP A 10 13.04 -15.22 -3.64
C ASP A 10 12.36 -15.56 -4.97
N GLY A 11 11.80 -14.55 -5.66
CA GLY A 11 11.05 -14.75 -6.89
C GLY A 11 9.68 -15.40 -6.71
N LEU A 12 9.28 -15.73 -5.48
CA LEU A 12 8.02 -16.42 -5.18
C LEU A 12 6.84 -15.45 -5.12
N TRP A 13 5.86 -15.68 -5.98
CA TRP A 13 4.56 -15.04 -5.91
C TRP A 13 3.64 -15.82 -4.99
N HIS A 14 2.92 -15.13 -4.15
CA HIS A 14 1.86 -15.73 -3.34
C HIS A 14 0.51 -15.20 -3.79
N TRP A 15 -0.52 -16.03 -3.79
CA TRP A 15 -1.87 -15.59 -4.09
C TRP A 15 -2.91 -16.35 -3.28
N SER A 16 -4.03 -15.69 -3.00
CA SER A 16 -5.13 -16.27 -2.23
C SER A 16 -6.46 -15.71 -2.71
N GLN A 17 -7.51 -16.53 -2.67
CA GLN A 17 -8.87 -16.13 -2.90
C GLN A 17 -9.72 -16.16 -1.62
N ASP A 18 -9.43 -17.08 -0.73
CA ASP A 18 -10.24 -17.47 0.44
C ASP A 18 -9.46 -17.51 1.76
N GLY A 19 -8.31 -16.87 1.80
CA GLY A 19 -7.42 -16.84 2.97
C GLY A 19 -6.36 -17.95 2.97
N GLN A 20 -6.46 -18.97 2.09
CA GLN A 20 -5.39 -19.95 1.90
C GLN A 20 -4.44 -19.47 0.82
N TRP A 21 -3.14 -19.42 1.14
CA TRP A 21 -2.12 -18.93 0.24
C TRP A 21 -1.48 -20.05 -0.58
N SER A 22 -1.52 -19.87 -1.89
CA SER A 22 -0.79 -20.66 -2.88
C SER A 22 0.48 -19.95 -3.32
N GLN A 23 1.42 -20.67 -3.92
CA GLN A 23 2.71 -20.14 -4.38
C GLN A 23 2.92 -20.44 -5.86
N ALA A 24 3.49 -19.46 -6.57
CA ALA A 24 3.97 -19.62 -7.93
C ALA A 24 5.44 -19.16 -8.02
N ILE A 25 6.31 -19.97 -8.63
CA ILE A 25 7.76 -19.73 -8.70
C ILE A 25 8.16 -18.73 -9.77
N ALA A 26 7.22 -18.36 -10.64
CA ALA A 26 7.43 -17.40 -11.72
C ALA A 26 6.13 -16.74 -12.14
N LEU A 27 6.22 -15.58 -12.79
CA LEU A 27 5.06 -14.83 -13.28
C LEU A 27 4.22 -15.65 -14.28
N GLU A 28 4.87 -16.44 -15.14
CA GLU A 28 4.20 -17.30 -16.12
C GLU A 28 3.36 -18.39 -15.45
N GLN A 29 3.84 -18.93 -14.34
CA GLN A 29 3.06 -19.88 -13.55
C GLN A 29 1.86 -19.18 -12.91
N LEU A 30 2.06 -18.02 -12.30
CA LEU A 30 0.99 -17.22 -11.73
C LEU A 30 -0.10 -16.90 -12.77
N ILE A 31 0.29 -16.49 -13.99
CA ILE A 31 -0.66 -16.20 -15.08
C ILE A 31 -1.50 -17.45 -15.41
N ARG A 32 -0.89 -18.63 -15.49
CA ARG A 32 -1.62 -19.89 -15.76
C ARG A 32 -2.60 -20.22 -14.63
N GLU A 33 -2.16 -20.12 -13.38
CA GLU A 33 -3.00 -20.42 -12.22
C GLU A 33 -4.15 -19.44 -12.07
N LEU A 34 -3.93 -18.16 -12.35
CA LEU A 34 -4.95 -17.13 -12.31
C LEU A 34 -5.90 -17.10 -13.51
N SER A 35 -5.63 -17.89 -14.56
CA SER A 35 -6.47 -17.93 -15.77
C SER A 35 -7.92 -18.33 -15.48
N VAL A 36 -8.15 -19.16 -14.47
CA VAL A 36 -9.50 -19.57 -14.03
C VAL A 36 -10.30 -18.45 -13.36
N TYR A 37 -9.61 -17.37 -12.98
CA TYR A 37 -10.17 -16.17 -12.33
C TYR A 37 -10.19 -14.96 -13.28
N GLN A 38 -10.18 -15.19 -14.59
CA GLN A 38 -10.13 -14.12 -15.59
C GLN A 38 -11.15 -13.01 -15.33
N GLY A 39 -10.68 -11.76 -15.30
CA GLY A 39 -11.51 -10.57 -15.07
C GLY A 39 -11.94 -10.36 -13.62
N GLN A 40 -11.58 -11.23 -12.69
CA GLN A 40 -11.89 -11.06 -11.28
C GLN A 40 -11.05 -9.91 -10.66
N ALA A 41 -11.68 -9.19 -9.73
CA ALA A 41 -11.01 -8.11 -8.98
C ALA A 41 -9.93 -8.66 -8.06
N ALA A 42 -8.76 -7.99 -8.06
CA ALA A 42 -7.62 -8.35 -7.23
C ALA A 42 -6.98 -7.14 -6.55
N VAL A 43 -6.39 -7.40 -5.39
CA VAL A 43 -5.49 -6.50 -4.70
C VAL A 43 -4.09 -7.09 -4.75
N VAL A 44 -3.11 -6.27 -5.09
CA VAL A 44 -1.71 -6.67 -5.16
C VAL A 44 -0.92 -5.96 -4.07
N TYR A 45 -0.09 -6.72 -3.38
CA TYR A 45 0.80 -6.22 -2.34
C TYR A 45 2.25 -6.34 -2.84
N PHE A 46 2.95 -5.23 -2.85
CA PHE A 46 4.36 -5.17 -3.23
C PHE A 46 5.27 -5.02 -1.99
N PRO A 47 6.54 -5.46 -2.05
CA PRO A 47 7.42 -5.42 -0.90
C PRO A 47 7.66 -4.00 -0.37
N SER A 48 7.40 -3.80 0.92
CA SER A 48 7.55 -2.51 1.61
C SER A 48 8.98 -2.00 1.63
N ARG A 49 9.98 -2.84 1.41
CA ARG A 49 11.38 -2.40 1.27
C ARG A 49 11.62 -1.46 0.09
N HIS A 50 10.70 -1.38 -0.86
CA HIS A 50 10.79 -0.43 -1.98
C HIS A 50 10.31 0.98 -1.64
N VAL A 51 9.71 1.17 -0.46
CA VAL A 51 9.20 2.47 -0.04
C VAL A 51 10.03 3.07 1.09
N GLN A 52 10.16 4.39 1.06
CA GLN A 52 10.57 5.18 2.20
C GLN A 52 9.32 5.79 2.82
N LEU A 53 9.11 5.52 4.09
CA LEU A 53 8.04 6.12 4.89
C LEU A 53 8.63 7.15 5.85
N LEU A 54 7.94 8.26 6.01
CA LEU A 54 8.24 9.29 7.00
C LEU A 54 6.95 9.68 7.71
N GLN A 55 7.00 9.65 9.03
CA GLN A 55 5.97 10.20 9.90
C GLN A 55 6.50 11.46 10.56
N GLN A 56 5.76 12.55 10.43
CA GLN A 56 6.17 13.84 10.94
C GLN A 56 5.03 14.49 11.74
N GLN A 57 5.31 14.88 12.98
CA GLN A 57 4.38 15.69 13.74
C GLN A 57 4.37 17.13 13.20
N MET A 58 3.21 17.61 12.80
CA MET A 58 3.06 18.91 12.17
C MET A 58 1.64 19.46 12.33
N SER A 59 1.51 20.73 12.69
CA SER A 59 0.18 21.35 12.75
C SER A 59 -0.46 21.45 11.35
N LYS A 60 -1.79 21.36 11.27
CA LYS A 60 -2.55 21.49 10.03
C LYS A 60 -2.30 22.83 9.31
N SER A 61 -2.07 23.90 10.06
CA SER A 61 -1.75 25.23 9.53
C SER A 61 -0.40 25.22 8.82
N HIS A 62 0.62 24.62 9.44
CA HIS A 62 1.95 24.50 8.86
C HIS A 62 1.92 23.61 7.61
N TYR A 63 1.25 22.46 7.65
CA TYR A 63 1.05 21.60 6.47
C TYR A 63 0.42 22.36 5.29
N LYS A 64 -0.62 23.18 5.57
CA LYS A 64 -1.26 23.99 4.53
C LYS A 64 -0.34 25.08 3.96
N GLN A 65 0.53 25.66 4.79
CA GLN A 65 1.52 26.67 4.35
C GLN A 65 2.60 26.05 3.46
N LEU A 66 3.10 24.85 3.83
CA LEU A 66 4.08 24.13 3.01
C LEU A 66 3.49 23.72 1.65
N GLY A 67 2.22 23.35 1.62
CA GLY A 67 1.58 22.75 0.47
C GLY A 67 2.14 21.37 0.13
N ALA A 68 1.59 20.74 -0.91
CA ALA A 68 1.97 19.38 -1.27
C ALA A 68 3.45 19.26 -1.70
N VAL A 69 3.94 20.22 -2.45
CA VAL A 69 5.34 20.24 -2.93
C VAL A 69 6.30 20.45 -1.77
N GLY A 70 6.05 21.45 -0.91
CA GLY A 70 6.89 21.71 0.26
C GLY A 70 6.95 20.52 1.22
N ALA A 71 5.81 19.85 1.46
CA ALA A 71 5.77 18.65 2.28
C ALA A 71 6.62 17.50 1.70
N SER A 72 6.69 17.37 0.36
CA SER A 72 7.52 16.33 -0.27
C SER A 72 9.02 16.53 -0.01
N TYR A 73 9.49 17.77 0.15
CA TYR A 73 10.89 18.06 0.46
C TYR A 73 11.33 17.54 1.83
N LEU A 74 10.41 17.26 2.74
CA LEU A 74 10.73 16.61 4.02
C LEU A 74 11.30 15.20 3.84
N LEU A 75 11.10 14.58 2.68
CA LEU A 75 11.68 13.28 2.35
C LEU A 75 13.11 13.36 1.78
N GLU A 76 13.60 14.55 1.41
CA GLU A 76 14.87 14.68 0.67
C GLU A 76 16.07 14.09 1.42
N GLU A 77 16.06 14.20 2.76
CA GLU A 77 17.11 13.64 3.62
C GLU A 77 17.03 12.11 3.79
N TYR A 78 15.89 11.50 3.41
CA TYR A 78 15.60 10.08 3.65
C TYR A 78 15.61 9.26 2.36
N VAL A 79 15.71 9.87 1.19
CA VAL A 79 15.70 9.18 -0.10
C VAL A 79 17.04 9.35 -0.81
N VAL A 80 17.47 8.29 -1.50
CA VAL A 80 18.72 8.29 -2.27
C VAL A 80 18.53 8.91 -3.66
N LEU A 81 17.34 8.72 -4.23
CA LEU A 81 17.01 9.26 -5.55
C LEU A 81 16.48 10.70 -5.45
N PRO A 82 16.70 11.54 -6.47
CA PRO A 82 16.06 12.84 -6.53
C PRO A 82 14.54 12.75 -6.45
N LEU A 83 13.88 13.71 -5.79
CA LEU A 83 12.42 13.69 -5.59
C LEU A 83 11.62 13.67 -6.90
N ASP A 84 12.16 14.23 -7.98
CA ASP A 84 11.52 14.18 -9.30
C ASP A 84 11.51 12.77 -9.93
N ALA A 85 12.42 11.88 -9.51
CA ALA A 85 12.42 10.46 -9.88
C ALA A 85 11.52 9.60 -8.98
N MET A 86 10.97 10.19 -7.91
CA MET A 86 10.11 9.50 -6.95
C MET A 86 8.63 9.79 -7.19
N LEU A 87 7.79 8.80 -6.91
CA LEU A 87 6.37 9.00 -6.68
C LEU A 87 6.17 9.23 -5.19
N VAL A 88 5.74 10.44 -4.82
CA VAL A 88 5.48 10.80 -3.43
C VAL A 88 3.99 10.85 -3.18
N LYS A 89 3.54 10.18 -2.14
CA LYS A 89 2.19 10.26 -1.60
C LYS A 89 2.22 10.83 -0.20
N GLN A 90 1.18 11.54 0.17
CA GLN A 90 1.08 12.17 1.47
C GLN A 90 -0.33 12.06 2.03
N HIS A 91 -0.41 11.91 3.33
CA HIS A 91 -1.66 11.83 4.05
C HIS A 91 -1.56 12.55 5.40
N PHE A 92 -2.45 13.50 5.63
CA PHE A 92 -2.50 14.24 6.88
C PHE A 92 -3.63 13.70 7.74
N VAL A 93 -3.28 13.18 8.91
CA VAL A 93 -4.21 12.70 9.93
C VAL A 93 -4.30 13.73 11.03
N GLN A 94 -5.53 14.12 11.38
CA GLN A 94 -5.75 15.07 12.47
C GLN A 94 -5.44 14.40 13.83
N PRO A 95 -4.95 15.14 14.82
CA PRO A 95 -4.81 16.62 14.78
C PRO A 95 -3.53 17.12 14.08
N ASP A 96 -2.44 16.34 14.07
CA ASP A 96 -1.10 16.85 13.78
C ASP A 96 -0.11 15.81 13.20
N GLN A 97 -0.60 14.76 12.55
CA GLN A 97 0.26 13.74 11.97
C GLN A 97 0.27 13.81 10.45
N LEU A 98 1.46 14.01 9.87
CA LEU A 98 1.70 13.90 8.44
C LEU A 98 2.44 12.59 8.14
N TYR A 99 1.90 11.80 7.24
CA TYR A 99 2.53 10.61 6.69
C TYR A 99 2.94 10.89 5.25
N LEU A 100 4.17 10.54 4.93
CA LEU A 100 4.73 10.64 3.59
C LEU A 100 5.25 9.27 3.17
N MET A 101 5.02 8.90 1.92
CA MET A 101 5.57 7.68 1.33
C MET A 101 6.17 8.02 -0.03
N ALA A 102 7.41 7.61 -0.23
CA ALA A 102 8.13 7.75 -1.48
C ALA A 102 8.55 6.38 -2.04
N ILE A 103 8.42 6.21 -3.35
CA ILE A 103 8.86 5.04 -4.11
C ILE A 103 9.42 5.50 -5.45
N ALA A 104 10.45 4.83 -5.96
CA ALA A 104 10.98 5.14 -7.29
C ALA A 104 9.91 4.94 -8.38
N LYS A 105 9.73 5.90 -9.28
CA LYS A 105 8.77 5.83 -10.39
C LYS A 105 9.02 4.59 -11.25
N THR A 106 10.27 4.30 -11.56
CA THR A 106 10.68 3.13 -12.34
C THR A 106 10.27 1.81 -11.68
N THR A 107 10.33 1.72 -10.35
CA THR A 107 9.86 0.53 -9.61
C THR A 107 8.35 0.34 -9.79
N VAL A 108 7.57 1.41 -9.67
CA VAL A 108 6.11 1.34 -9.86
C VAL A 108 5.76 0.97 -11.30
N GLU A 109 6.44 1.55 -12.28
CA GLU A 109 6.26 1.24 -13.71
C GLU A 109 6.56 -0.23 -14.01
N THR A 110 7.66 -0.77 -13.46
CA THR A 110 8.02 -2.19 -13.60
C THR A 110 6.95 -3.10 -13.01
N MET A 111 6.47 -2.78 -11.80
CA MET A 111 5.37 -3.53 -11.17
C MET A 111 4.09 -3.47 -12.01
N GLN A 112 3.68 -2.27 -12.46
CA GLN A 112 2.49 -2.10 -13.28
C GLN A 112 2.59 -2.86 -14.60
N HIS A 113 3.79 -2.89 -15.22
CA HIS A 113 4.01 -3.69 -16.42
C HIS A 113 3.81 -5.19 -16.15
N ALA A 114 4.42 -5.73 -15.10
CA ALA A 114 4.21 -7.14 -14.72
C ALA A 114 2.73 -7.45 -14.44
N LEU A 115 2.03 -6.56 -13.74
CA LEU A 115 0.61 -6.73 -13.42
C LEU A 115 -0.30 -6.64 -14.65
N SER A 116 0.09 -5.90 -15.69
CA SER A 116 -0.68 -5.81 -16.94
C SER A 116 -0.75 -7.12 -17.71
N LEU A 117 0.14 -8.08 -17.42
CA LEU A 117 0.16 -9.40 -18.02
C LEU A 117 -0.79 -10.39 -17.33
N LEU A 118 -1.30 -10.06 -16.15
CA LEU A 118 -2.21 -10.92 -15.39
C LEU A 118 -3.63 -10.90 -15.98
N PRO A 119 -4.32 -12.05 -16.04
CA PRO A 119 -5.68 -12.16 -16.60
C PRO A 119 -6.79 -11.61 -15.69
N ILE A 120 -6.46 -10.79 -14.73
CA ILE A 120 -7.34 -10.28 -13.67
C ILE A 120 -7.43 -8.75 -13.69
N GLN A 121 -8.37 -8.19 -12.91
CA GLN A 121 -8.51 -6.74 -12.77
C GLN A 121 -7.86 -6.26 -11.46
N VAL A 122 -6.64 -5.74 -11.55
CA VAL A 122 -5.95 -5.18 -10.39
C VAL A 122 -6.60 -3.86 -10.00
N GLN A 123 -7.22 -3.81 -8.81
CA GLN A 123 -7.91 -2.63 -8.28
C GLN A 123 -7.04 -1.80 -7.33
N ALA A 124 -6.04 -2.42 -6.72
CA ALA A 124 -5.11 -1.75 -5.82
C ALA A 124 -3.72 -2.38 -5.89
N LEU A 125 -2.70 -1.52 -5.79
CA LEU A 125 -1.30 -1.88 -5.64
C LEU A 125 -0.79 -1.20 -4.35
N LEU A 126 -0.58 -1.99 -3.31
CA LEU A 126 -0.36 -1.55 -1.95
C LEU A 126 0.97 -2.08 -1.38
N PRO A 127 1.63 -1.37 -0.46
CA PRO A 127 2.76 -1.94 0.26
C PRO A 127 2.32 -3.11 1.15
N ASP A 128 3.13 -4.14 1.25
CA ASP A 128 2.78 -5.41 1.88
C ASP A 128 2.62 -5.36 3.40
N PHE A 129 3.14 -4.33 4.09
CA PHE A 129 2.86 -4.14 5.51
C PHE A 129 1.34 -3.97 5.78
N LEU A 130 0.55 -3.62 4.77
CA LEU A 130 -0.91 -3.55 4.88
C LEU A 130 -1.60 -4.92 4.89
N LEU A 131 -0.87 -6.01 4.65
CA LEU A 131 -1.34 -7.37 4.96
C LEU A 131 -1.43 -7.62 6.46
N VAL A 132 -0.67 -6.87 7.25
CA VAL A 132 -0.70 -6.94 8.71
C VAL A 132 -1.90 -6.16 9.23
N PRO A 133 -2.63 -6.63 10.26
CA PRO A 133 -3.76 -5.89 10.83
C PRO A 133 -3.33 -4.54 11.38
N GLU A 134 -4.27 -3.60 11.38
CA GLU A 134 -4.03 -2.29 11.99
C GLU A 134 -3.87 -2.42 13.50
N PRO A 135 -2.76 -1.93 14.08
CA PRO A 135 -2.54 -1.99 15.50
C PRO A 135 -3.43 -1.00 16.26
N GLU A 136 -3.64 -1.27 17.53
CA GLU A 136 -4.19 -0.31 18.48
C GLU A 136 -3.13 0.75 18.86
N GLU A 137 -3.56 1.78 19.60
CA GLU A 137 -2.65 2.80 20.09
C GLU A 137 -1.55 2.19 20.98
N ASN A 138 -0.32 2.64 20.80
CA ASN A 138 0.89 2.09 21.45
C ASN A 138 1.22 0.62 21.15
N GLN A 139 0.65 0.07 20.08
CA GLN A 139 0.88 -1.31 19.65
C GLN A 139 1.58 -1.36 18.29
N SER A 140 2.37 -2.41 18.07
CA SER A 140 2.85 -2.81 16.74
C SER A 140 2.40 -4.24 16.44
N GLN A 141 2.00 -4.48 15.20
CA GLN A 141 1.67 -5.82 14.73
C GLN A 141 2.82 -6.38 13.90
N LEU A 142 3.28 -7.57 14.24
CA LEU A 142 4.34 -8.29 13.55
C LEU A 142 3.79 -9.51 12.83
N LEU A 143 4.18 -9.71 11.58
CA LEU A 143 3.84 -10.88 10.78
C LEU A 143 5.10 -11.53 10.22
N ALA A 144 5.34 -12.80 10.60
CA ALA A 144 6.32 -13.63 9.91
C ALA A 144 5.59 -14.61 8.98
N PHE A 145 5.82 -14.48 7.69
CA PHE A 145 5.20 -15.35 6.69
C PHE A 145 6.10 -15.51 5.48
N SER A 146 6.31 -16.76 5.04
CA SER A 146 7.11 -17.09 3.85
C SER A 146 8.51 -16.45 3.85
N GLY A 147 9.21 -16.49 4.97
CA GLY A 147 10.56 -15.94 5.11
C GLY A 147 10.64 -14.42 5.20
N ARG A 148 9.52 -13.72 5.23
CA ARG A 148 9.44 -12.27 5.41
C ARG A 148 8.97 -11.93 6.82
N LEU A 149 9.51 -10.86 7.36
CA LEU A 149 9.05 -10.28 8.62
C LEU A 149 8.55 -8.85 8.33
N LEU A 150 7.26 -8.66 8.54
CA LEU A 150 6.59 -7.37 8.35
C LEU A 150 6.18 -6.79 9.69
N VAL A 151 6.16 -5.47 9.77
CA VAL A 151 5.59 -4.72 10.89
C VAL A 151 4.56 -3.73 10.38
N ARG A 152 3.50 -3.54 11.15
CA ARG A 152 2.58 -2.42 11.02
C ARG A 152 2.51 -1.67 12.33
N GLU A 153 2.81 -0.39 12.30
CA GLU A 153 2.92 0.49 13.48
C GLU A 153 1.71 1.43 13.63
N SER A 154 1.00 1.65 12.53
CA SER A 154 -0.23 2.45 12.50
C SER A 154 -1.08 2.11 11.27
N GLY A 155 -2.18 2.83 11.06
CA GLY A 155 -2.96 2.75 9.83
C GLY A 155 -2.14 3.08 8.57
N TYR A 156 -1.06 3.84 8.71
CA TYR A 156 -0.31 4.41 7.58
C TYR A 156 1.20 4.18 7.66
N SER A 157 1.71 3.53 8.71
CA SER A 157 3.13 3.26 8.93
C SER A 157 3.38 1.77 9.14
N GLY A 158 4.49 1.30 8.59
CA GLY A 158 4.94 -0.08 8.67
C GLY A 158 6.03 -0.38 7.64
N GLY A 159 6.51 -1.61 7.61
CA GLY A 159 7.57 -2.00 6.66
C GLY A 159 8.02 -3.43 6.77
N SER A 160 9.07 -3.77 6.03
CA SER A 160 9.83 -5.01 6.18
C SER A 160 10.90 -4.85 7.23
N ILE A 161 11.11 -5.87 8.04
CA ILE A 161 12.17 -5.95 9.05
C ILE A 161 13.21 -6.97 8.57
N ASP A 162 14.45 -6.53 8.38
CA ASP A 162 15.57 -7.41 8.04
C ASP A 162 16.20 -8.02 9.30
N ASP A 163 16.26 -7.26 10.41
CA ASP A 163 16.75 -7.70 11.70
C ASP A 163 15.81 -7.23 12.81
N LEU A 164 15.18 -8.19 13.48
CA LEU A 164 14.22 -7.92 14.54
C LEU A 164 14.87 -7.24 15.76
N ASN A 165 16.10 -7.63 16.13
CA ASN A 165 16.77 -7.03 17.28
C ASN A 165 17.06 -5.56 17.02
N VAL A 166 17.58 -5.23 15.83
CA VAL A 166 17.81 -3.84 15.42
C VAL A 166 16.51 -3.05 15.45
N TYR A 167 15.41 -3.61 14.92
CA TYR A 167 14.11 -2.95 14.96
C TYR A 167 13.67 -2.68 16.41
N LEU A 168 13.78 -3.66 17.30
CA LEU A 168 13.35 -3.55 18.68
C LEU A 168 14.16 -2.52 19.47
N ASP A 169 15.45 -2.36 19.16
CA ASP A 169 16.33 -1.38 19.85
C ASP A 169 15.89 0.07 19.65
N TYR A 170 15.18 0.35 18.54
CA TYR A 170 14.66 1.69 18.23
C TYR A 170 13.23 1.93 18.73
N GLN A 171 12.56 0.93 19.30
CA GLN A 171 11.19 1.06 19.78
C GLN A 171 11.14 1.46 21.27
N ASP A 172 10.01 2.06 21.66
CA ASP A 172 9.74 2.37 23.06
C ASP A 172 9.64 1.11 23.90
N GLU A 173 10.18 1.15 25.14
CA GLU A 173 10.17 0.03 26.07
C GLU A 173 8.77 -0.46 26.48
N THR A 174 7.78 0.44 26.40
CA THR A 174 6.38 0.16 26.78
C THR A 174 5.53 -0.33 25.61
N ARG A 175 6.12 -0.49 24.40
CA ARG A 175 5.35 -0.86 23.23
C ARG A 175 4.88 -2.31 23.28
N GLU A 176 3.61 -2.54 22.99
CA GLU A 176 3.02 -3.86 22.91
C GLU A 176 3.16 -4.45 21.50
N TYR A 177 3.22 -5.77 21.39
CA TYR A 177 3.37 -6.47 20.11
C TYR A 177 2.30 -7.53 19.92
N GLY A 178 1.51 -7.41 18.85
CA GLY A 178 0.71 -8.50 18.34
C GLY A 178 1.55 -9.31 17.33
N CYS A 179 1.66 -10.63 17.55
CA CYS A 179 2.60 -11.48 16.83
C CYS A 179 1.85 -12.57 16.05
N MET A 180 2.09 -12.67 14.75
CA MET A 180 1.50 -13.66 13.84
C MET A 180 2.59 -14.44 13.13
N GLY A 181 2.55 -15.77 13.23
CA GLY A 181 3.47 -16.66 12.53
C GLY A 181 4.94 -16.57 12.96
N LEU A 182 5.26 -15.89 14.07
CA LEU A 182 6.61 -15.74 14.56
C LEU A 182 7.15 -17.04 15.13
N HIS A 183 8.42 -17.33 14.87
CA HIS A 183 9.14 -18.43 15.49
C HIS A 183 9.50 -18.13 16.95
N VAL A 184 9.79 -19.18 17.72
CA VAL A 184 10.17 -19.08 19.15
C VAL A 184 11.35 -18.12 19.36
N ASP A 185 12.33 -18.13 18.46
CA ASP A 185 13.50 -17.26 18.54
C ASP A 185 13.12 -15.77 18.44
N HIS A 186 12.17 -15.40 17.58
CA HIS A 186 11.65 -14.04 17.49
C HIS A 186 10.93 -13.62 18.78
N LEU A 187 10.11 -14.52 19.35
CA LEU A 187 9.41 -14.24 20.61
C LEU A 187 10.39 -14.09 21.78
N GLN A 188 11.46 -14.89 21.80
CA GLN A 188 12.54 -14.75 22.78
C GLN A 188 13.28 -13.43 22.62
N ALA A 189 13.55 -12.98 21.37
CA ALA A 189 14.16 -11.68 21.10
C ALA A 189 13.30 -10.52 21.65
N ILE A 190 11.98 -10.56 21.41
CA ILE A 190 11.04 -9.55 21.94
C ILE A 190 11.06 -9.56 23.48
N ALA A 191 10.98 -10.73 24.11
CA ALA A 191 10.98 -10.85 25.55
C ALA A 191 12.32 -10.41 26.20
N ALA A 192 13.44 -10.60 25.51
CA ALA A 192 14.77 -10.23 26.00
C ALA A 192 15.08 -8.73 25.85
N SER A 193 14.62 -8.12 24.75
CA SER A 193 14.94 -6.71 24.44
C SER A 193 14.11 -5.73 25.27
N LYS A 194 12.88 -6.10 25.67
CA LYS A 194 11.92 -5.22 26.31
C LYS A 194 11.31 -5.90 27.53
N THR A 195 11.83 -5.58 28.70
CA THR A 195 11.41 -6.18 30.00
C THR A 195 9.93 -5.95 30.34
N GLN A 196 9.30 -4.95 29.76
CA GLN A 196 7.88 -4.61 29.94
C GLN A 196 7.02 -4.88 28.70
N ALA A 197 7.62 -5.28 27.58
CA ALA A 197 6.88 -5.54 26.36
C ALA A 197 5.94 -6.74 26.55
N GLN A 198 4.67 -6.51 26.30
CA GLN A 198 3.69 -7.57 26.22
C GLN A 198 3.57 -8.02 24.77
N TYR A 199 3.46 -9.32 24.56
CA TYR A 199 3.14 -9.84 23.23
C TYR A 199 1.92 -10.77 23.31
N GLN A 200 1.07 -10.64 22.29
CA GLN A 200 -0.09 -11.49 22.11
C GLN A 200 0.10 -12.30 20.84
N LEU A 201 -0.10 -13.61 20.91
CA LEU A 201 -0.13 -14.45 19.73
C LEU A 201 -1.49 -14.31 19.05
N LEU A 202 -1.45 -14.04 17.75
CA LEU A 202 -2.63 -13.87 16.91
C LEU A 202 -2.61 -14.91 15.78
N ASP A 203 -3.79 -15.36 15.39
CA ASP A 203 -3.94 -16.18 14.20
C ASP A 203 -3.72 -15.38 12.93
N ILE A 204 -3.08 -16.00 11.95
CA ILE A 204 -2.88 -15.36 10.64
C ILE A 204 -4.21 -15.30 9.90
N ASN A 205 -4.67 -14.09 9.66
CA ASN A 205 -5.81 -13.80 8.81
C ASN A 205 -5.46 -12.58 7.95
N PHE A 206 -5.81 -12.59 6.68
CA PHE A 206 -5.44 -11.53 5.73
C PHE A 206 -6.63 -10.68 5.26
N ASP A 207 -7.80 -10.79 5.91
CA ASP A 207 -9.02 -10.07 5.52
C ASP A 207 -9.25 -8.74 6.27
N TRP A 208 -8.15 -8.13 6.75
CA TRP A 208 -8.24 -6.89 7.53
C TRP A 208 -8.66 -5.66 6.71
N LEU A 209 -8.18 -5.59 5.47
CA LEU A 209 -8.32 -4.41 4.65
C LEU A 209 -9.64 -4.40 3.90
N LYS A 210 -10.63 -3.66 4.41
CA LYS A 210 -12.01 -3.67 3.89
C LYS A 210 -12.19 -2.95 2.55
N GLN A 211 -11.40 -1.93 2.25
CA GLN A 211 -11.52 -1.11 1.02
C GLN A 211 -10.14 -0.76 0.46
N PRO A 212 -9.38 -1.76 0.00
CA PRO A 212 -7.99 -1.58 -0.41
C PRO A 212 -7.81 -0.56 -1.55
N GLN A 213 -8.78 -0.49 -2.47
CA GLN A 213 -8.75 0.45 -3.59
C GLN A 213 -8.81 1.93 -3.17
N ARG A 214 -9.31 2.22 -1.98
CA ARG A 214 -9.41 3.59 -1.43
C ARG A 214 -8.27 3.96 -0.51
N HIS A 215 -7.37 3.02 -0.22
CA HIS A 215 -6.24 3.31 0.67
C HIS A 215 -5.34 4.38 0.06
N VAL A 216 -4.86 5.30 0.89
CA VAL A 216 -4.03 6.44 0.44
C VAL A 216 -2.71 6.01 -0.21
N TRP A 217 -2.19 4.84 0.17
CA TRP A 217 -0.97 4.24 -0.39
C TRP A 217 -1.20 3.42 -1.66
N ASN A 218 -2.41 3.41 -2.22
CA ASN A 218 -2.63 2.72 -3.49
C ASN A 218 -1.83 3.39 -4.61
N MET A 219 -0.90 2.64 -5.23
CA MET A 219 -0.01 3.12 -6.30
C MET A 219 -0.67 3.12 -7.67
N LEU A 220 -1.83 2.51 -7.83
CA LEU A 220 -2.57 2.64 -9.07
C LEU A 220 -3.12 4.07 -9.19
N THR A 221 -2.88 4.69 -10.33
CA THR A 221 -3.53 5.96 -10.67
C THR A 221 -5.04 5.68 -10.69
N PRO A 222 -5.86 6.43 -9.95
CA PRO A 222 -7.31 6.26 -10.07
C PRO A 222 -7.66 6.41 -11.55
N VAL A 223 -8.28 5.39 -12.13
CA VAL A 223 -8.87 5.48 -13.46
C VAL A 223 -9.84 6.64 -13.33
N LYS A 224 -9.50 7.80 -13.92
CA LYS A 224 -10.45 8.91 -14.02
C LYS A 224 -11.67 8.29 -14.66
N ALA A 225 -12.76 8.18 -13.91
CA ALA A 225 -14.03 7.77 -14.48
C ALA A 225 -14.18 8.63 -15.74
N GLN A 226 -14.15 8.00 -16.91
CA GLN A 226 -14.42 8.71 -18.14
C GLN A 226 -15.77 9.35 -17.89
N HIS A 227 -15.78 10.63 -17.60
CA HIS A 227 -17.01 11.41 -17.62
C HIS A 227 -17.56 11.14 -19.00
N LYS A 228 -18.61 10.33 -19.04
CA LYS A 228 -19.42 10.21 -20.25
C LYS A 228 -19.70 11.64 -20.66
N ALA A 229 -19.09 12.07 -21.75
CA ALA A 229 -19.32 13.36 -22.38
C ALA A 229 -20.73 13.34 -23.01
N SER A 230 -21.77 13.08 -22.19
CA SER A 230 -23.16 12.99 -22.64
C SER A 230 -23.93 14.31 -22.49
N GLY A 231 -23.28 15.35 -21.94
CA GLY A 231 -23.95 16.66 -21.77
C GLY A 231 -23.71 17.65 -22.88
N TYR A 232 -22.53 17.65 -23.51
CA TYR A 232 -22.19 18.68 -24.49
C TYR A 232 -22.80 18.47 -25.89
N TRP A 233 -22.96 17.23 -26.33
CA TRP A 233 -23.56 16.93 -27.63
C TRP A 233 -25.04 17.28 -27.69
N GLY A 234 -25.78 17.18 -26.59
CA GLY A 234 -27.18 17.63 -26.53
C GLY A 234 -27.34 19.13 -26.64
N MET A 235 -26.42 19.90 -26.07
CA MET A 235 -26.43 21.38 -26.18
C MET A 235 -26.06 21.87 -27.58
N CYS A 236 -25.08 21.25 -28.22
CA CYS A 236 -24.69 21.61 -29.59
C CYS A 236 -25.79 21.27 -30.61
N ALA A 237 -26.50 20.15 -30.48
CA ALA A 237 -27.60 19.79 -31.32
C ALA A 237 -28.79 20.76 -31.17
N GLY A 238 -29.07 21.22 -29.97
CA GLY A 238 -30.11 22.23 -29.71
C GLY A 238 -29.82 23.61 -30.34
N LEU A 239 -28.55 24.04 -30.32
CA LEU A 239 -28.12 25.30 -30.92
C LEU A 239 -28.17 25.27 -32.44
N VAL A 240 -27.80 24.15 -33.09
CA VAL A 240 -27.90 23.99 -34.55
C VAL A 240 -29.36 24.00 -35.02
N ALA A 241 -30.26 23.36 -34.26
CA ALA A 241 -31.70 23.37 -34.59
C ALA A 241 -32.32 24.78 -34.46
N ALA A 242 -31.90 25.57 -33.45
CA ALA A 242 -32.38 26.93 -33.27
C ALA A 242 -31.93 27.87 -34.41
N VAL A 243 -30.71 27.71 -34.95
CA VAL A 243 -30.20 28.52 -36.06
C VAL A 243 -30.90 28.20 -37.39
N LEU A 244 -31.27 26.92 -37.61
CA LEU A 244 -32.00 26.53 -38.84
C LEU A 244 -33.45 27.05 -38.87
N VAL A 245 -34.12 27.16 -37.72
CA VAL A 245 -35.49 27.71 -37.66
C VAL A 245 -35.54 29.22 -37.90
N THR A 246 -34.48 29.98 -37.59
CA THR A 246 -34.41 31.44 -37.82
C THR A 246 -34.03 31.83 -39.25
N GLN A 247 -33.62 30.88 -40.12
CA GLN A 247 -33.30 31.12 -41.52
C GLN A 247 -34.48 30.84 -42.50
N VAL A 248 -35.59 30.30 -42.01
CA VAL A 248 -36.76 29.94 -42.83
C VAL A 248 -38.00 30.79 -42.53
N ALA A 249 -37.83 31.86 -41.73
CA ALA A 249 -38.91 32.83 -41.44
C ALA A 249 -38.70 34.15 -42.16
#